data_e97803b806656488d1b300b3da59c642
#
_entry.id   e97803b806656488d1b300b3da59c642
#
_cell.length_a   1.000
_cell.length_b   1.000
_cell.length_c   1.000
_cell.angle_alpha   90.00
_cell.angle_beta   90.00
_cell.angle_gamma   90.00
#
_symmetry.space_group_name_H-M   'P 1'
#
loop_
_entity.id
_entity.type
_entity.pdbx_description
1 polymer ?
#
loop_
_entity_poly.entity_id
_entity_poly.type
_entity_poly.pdbx_seq_one_letter_code
_entity_poly.pdbx_strand_id
1 'polypeptide(L)'
;MIKSVFAAAAAAPLFAGAALAGPYVNVEANSGFTGSDYTGTNTDLHVGYEGALGESASYYVQAGATVKSPDGGDVDTVPSGKAGLGVALSDSLGAYGEVSFQGSGSASVDRGYGTKVGLKYSF
;
A
#
# COMPACT_ATOMS: atom_id res chain seq x y z
N MET A 1 -5.31 18.55 18.83
CA MET A 1 -6.19 17.78 18.36
C MET A 1 -5.67 16.73 17.53
N ILE A 2 -5.90 15.58 17.83
CA ILE A 2 -5.45 14.58 17.17
C ILE A 2 -6.23 13.99 16.33
N LYS A 3 -5.88 13.72 15.29
CA LYS A 3 -6.52 13.11 14.46
C LYS A 3 -5.94 11.87 14.24
N SER A 4 -6.27 10.96 14.88
CA SER A 4 -5.78 9.75 14.62
C SER A 4 -6.38 9.22 13.49
N VAL A 5 -5.72 9.14 12.56
CA VAL A 5 -6.18 8.60 11.51
C VAL A 5 -5.70 7.26 11.38
N PHE A 6 -6.45 6.37 11.36
CA PHE A 6 -6.10 5.11 11.11
C PHE A 6 -6.62 4.64 9.92
N ALA A 7 -5.98 4.72 8.99
CA ALA A 7 -6.16 3.97 7.93
C ALA A 7 -5.95 2.61 8.32
N ALA A 8 -6.85 1.94 8.35
CA ALA A 8 -6.74 0.62 8.55
C ALA A 8 -6.06 0.11 7.39
N ALA A 9 -5.01 -0.22 7.59
CA ALA A 9 -4.28 -0.63 6.61
C ALA A 9 -4.60 -1.93 6.22
N ALA A 10 -4.96 -1.99 5.25
CA ALA A 10 -5.13 -2.97 4.73
C ALA A 10 -4.16 -3.87 4.50
N ALA A 11 -4.48 -4.69 4.52
CA ALA A 11 -4.28 -5.77 4.00
C ALA A 11 -3.04 -5.96 3.40
N ALA A 12 -2.43 -6.46 4.05
CA ALA A 12 -1.34 -6.95 3.70
C ALA A 12 -1.51 -7.90 2.68
N PRO A 13 -0.84 -7.77 1.75
CA PRO A 13 -0.80 -8.71 0.83
C PRO A 13 -0.13 -9.82 1.38
N LEU A 14 -0.52 -10.62 1.27
CA LEU A 14 -0.28 -11.68 1.53
C LEU A 14 0.78 -12.21 0.81
N PHE A 15 1.70 -12.34 1.38
CA PHE A 15 2.70 -13.03 0.91
C PHE A 15 2.34 -14.42 1.05
N ALA A 16 1.22 -14.73 0.89
CA ALA A 16 0.84 -16.01 1.06
C ALA A 16 1.42 -16.74 -0.05
N GLY A 17 2.38 -17.24 0.29
CA GLY A 17 2.89 -18.31 -0.34
C GLY A 17 3.04 -18.39 -1.79
N ALA A 18 2.93 -17.48 -2.38
CA ALA A 18 2.91 -17.76 -3.60
C ALA A 18 4.08 -17.66 -4.22
N ALA A 19 4.51 -18.49 -4.56
CA ALA A 19 5.59 -18.50 -5.30
C ALA A 19 5.31 -18.21 -6.71
N LEU A 20 4.26 -17.64 -7.03
CA LEU A 20 4.04 -17.40 -8.42
C LEU A 20 4.53 -16.02 -8.74
N ALA A 21 5.65 -15.97 -9.39
CA ALA A 21 6.13 -14.71 -9.92
C ALA A 21 5.25 -14.34 -11.10
N GLY A 22 4.94 -13.09 -11.24
CA GLY A 22 4.20 -12.67 -12.42
C GLY A 22 3.47 -11.36 -12.25
N PRO A 23 2.80 -10.94 -13.29
CA PRO A 23 2.02 -9.72 -13.27
C PRO A 23 0.73 -9.91 -12.48
N TYR A 24 0.23 -8.84 -11.90
CA TYR A 24 -1.01 -8.87 -11.14
C TYR A 24 -1.71 -7.52 -11.18
N VAL A 25 -2.96 -7.53 -10.81
CA VAL A 25 -3.75 -6.31 -10.67
C VAL A 25 -4.15 -6.19 -9.22
N ASN A 26 -4.01 -5.02 -8.66
CA ASN A 26 -4.39 -4.76 -7.28
C ASN A 26 -5.43 -3.67 -7.21
N VAL A 27 -6.50 -3.93 -6.49
CA VAL A 27 -7.53 -2.94 -6.21
C VAL A 27 -7.66 -2.87 -4.71
N GLU A 28 -7.47 -1.70 -4.16
CA GLU A 28 -7.47 -1.55 -2.72
C GLU A 28 -8.21 -0.28 -2.33
N ALA A 29 -9.02 -0.34 -1.34
CA ALA A 29 -9.72 0.84 -0.84
C ALA A 29 -9.35 1.07 0.61
N ASN A 30 -8.96 2.28 0.91
CA ASN A 30 -8.56 2.66 2.25
C ASN A 30 -9.43 3.82 2.70
N SER A 31 -10.22 3.60 3.73
CA SER A 31 -11.12 4.62 4.25
C SER A 31 -10.61 5.13 5.58
N GLY A 32 -10.74 6.40 5.78
CA GLY A 32 -10.31 7.05 7.01
C GLY A 32 -11.49 7.51 7.84
N PHE A 33 -11.30 7.46 9.14
CA PHE A 33 -12.29 7.92 10.08
C PHE A 33 -11.61 8.67 11.22
N THR A 34 -12.29 9.66 11.75
CA THR A 34 -11.82 10.35 12.94
C THR A 34 -12.94 10.19 13.95
N GLY A 35 -12.71 9.36 14.96
CA GLY A 35 -13.79 8.97 15.83
C GLY A 35 -14.80 8.16 15.05
N SER A 36 -16.03 8.58 15.01
CA SER A 36 -17.05 7.93 14.20
C SER A 36 -17.31 8.66 12.89
N ASP A 37 -16.54 9.71 12.61
CA ASP A 37 -16.74 10.49 11.41
C ASP A 37 -15.90 9.98 10.26
N TYR A 38 -16.53 9.75 9.14
CA TYR A 38 -15.86 9.32 7.92
C TYR A 38 -15.14 10.51 7.29
N THR A 39 -13.90 10.36 6.93
CA THR A 39 -13.12 11.45 6.34
C THR A 39 -12.87 11.28 4.85
N GLY A 40 -12.95 10.10 4.35
CA GLY A 40 -12.74 9.89 2.91
C GLY A 40 -12.23 8.49 2.59
N THR A 41 -12.18 8.18 1.32
CA THR A 41 -11.69 6.90 0.84
C THR A 41 -10.71 7.12 -0.30
N ASN A 42 -9.61 6.42 -0.26
CA ASN A 42 -8.68 6.38 -1.38
C ASN A 42 -8.77 4.99 -1.99
N THR A 43 -8.98 4.92 -3.28
CA THR A 43 -9.05 3.64 -3.99
C THR A 43 -7.86 3.56 -4.92
N ASP A 44 -7.03 2.58 -4.74
CA ASP A 44 -5.85 2.36 -5.56
C ASP A 44 -6.17 1.33 -6.62
N LEU A 45 -5.84 1.66 -7.85
CA LEU A 45 -5.99 0.76 -8.98
C LEU A 45 -4.61 0.63 -9.59
N HIS A 46 -3.96 -0.48 -9.33
CA HIS A 46 -2.58 -0.67 -9.75
C HIS A 46 -2.40 -1.95 -10.55
N VAL A 47 -1.43 -1.93 -11.44
CA VAL A 47 -0.93 -3.15 -12.06
C VAL A 47 0.49 -3.32 -11.53
N GLY A 48 0.89 -4.52 -11.34
CA GLY A 48 2.19 -4.77 -10.75
C GLY A 48 2.81 -6.07 -11.18
N TYR A 49 3.97 -6.30 -10.65
CA TYR A 49 4.71 -7.54 -10.88
C TYR A 49 5.35 -7.94 -9.57
N GLU A 50 5.31 -9.23 -9.28
CA GLU A 50 5.95 -9.72 -8.07
C GLU A 50 6.77 -10.94 -8.38
N GLY A 51 7.75 -11.22 -7.57
CA GLY A 51 8.62 -12.36 -7.79
C GLY A 51 9.43 -12.71 -6.58
N ALA A 52 10.16 -13.80 -6.69
CA ALA A 52 11.01 -14.27 -5.63
C ALA A 52 12.44 -13.78 -5.82
N LEU A 53 13.13 -13.54 -4.72
CA LEU A 53 14.53 -13.20 -4.71
C LEU A 53 15.21 -14.26 -3.89
N GLY A 54 15.47 -15.38 -4.52
CA GLY A 54 16.04 -16.52 -3.80
C GLY A 54 14.97 -17.28 -3.05
N GLU A 55 15.36 -18.01 -2.02
CA GLU A 55 14.42 -18.87 -1.31
C GLU A 55 13.73 -18.21 -0.15
N SER A 56 14.24 -17.10 0.31
CA SER A 56 13.73 -16.47 1.53
C SER A 56 13.23 -15.05 1.33
N ALA A 57 13.28 -14.54 0.14
CA ALA A 57 12.89 -13.15 -0.09
C ALA A 57 11.96 -13.03 -1.28
N SER A 58 11.16 -11.99 -1.28
CA SER A 58 10.27 -11.69 -2.39
C SER A 58 10.18 -10.19 -2.57
N TYR A 59 9.74 -9.78 -3.73
CA TYR A 59 9.57 -8.36 -4.02
C TYR A 59 8.30 -8.14 -4.82
N TYR A 60 7.82 -6.92 -4.79
CA TYR A 60 6.77 -6.50 -5.69
C TYR A 60 6.94 -5.03 -6.05
N VAL A 61 6.46 -4.67 -7.23
CA VAL A 61 6.38 -3.29 -7.65
C VAL A 61 5.03 -3.10 -8.30
N GLN A 62 4.40 -1.99 -8.06
CA GLN A 62 3.12 -1.72 -8.69
C GLN A 62 2.93 -0.23 -8.91
N ALA A 63 2.16 0.11 -9.91
CA ALA A 63 1.88 1.50 -10.24
C ALA A 63 0.52 1.62 -10.90
N GLY A 64 -0.05 2.78 -10.84
CA GLY A 64 -1.35 3.06 -11.42
C GLY A 64 -1.88 4.38 -10.93
N ALA A 65 -3.09 4.39 -10.45
CA ALA A 65 -3.74 5.63 -10.02
C ALA A 65 -4.46 5.42 -8.70
N THR A 66 -4.57 6.48 -7.94
CA THR A 66 -5.37 6.52 -6.73
C THR A 66 -6.51 7.49 -6.94
N VAL A 67 -7.73 7.03 -6.72
CA VAL A 67 -8.90 7.88 -6.75
C VAL A 67 -9.17 8.32 -5.31
N LYS A 68 -9.06 9.61 -5.08
CA LYS A 68 -9.27 10.19 -3.76
C LYS A 68 -10.69 10.70 -3.66
N SER A 69 -11.44 10.20 -2.72
CA SER A 69 -12.82 10.60 -2.52
C SER A 69 -12.98 11.12 -1.10
N PRO A 70 -12.65 12.38 -0.86
CA PRO A 70 -12.79 12.93 0.47
C PRO A 70 -14.26 13.13 0.82
N ASP A 71 -14.57 13.08 2.09
CA ASP A 71 -15.93 13.33 2.54
C ASP A 71 -16.28 14.79 2.31
N GLY A 72 -17.27 15.03 1.50
CA GLY A 72 -17.71 16.39 1.21
C GLY A 72 -16.85 17.17 0.22
N GLY A 73 -15.85 16.54 -0.35
CA GLY A 73 -14.98 17.20 -1.32
C GLY A 73 -15.09 16.60 -2.70
N ASP A 74 -14.31 17.13 -3.62
CA ASP A 74 -14.33 16.65 -4.99
C ASP A 74 -13.47 15.40 -5.12
N VAL A 75 -13.86 14.52 -6.01
CA VAL A 75 -13.09 13.32 -6.32
C VAL A 75 -11.93 13.73 -7.21
N ASP A 76 -10.75 13.22 -6.91
CA ASP A 76 -9.54 13.50 -7.66
C ASP A 76 -8.79 12.21 -7.95
N THR A 77 -8.12 12.14 -9.08
CA THR A 77 -7.36 10.97 -9.46
C THR A 77 -5.91 11.36 -9.68
N VAL A 78 -5.01 10.70 -9.02
CA VAL A 78 -3.59 11.01 -9.08
C VAL A 78 -2.77 9.75 -9.35
N PRO A 79 -1.61 9.88 -9.97
CA PRO A 79 -0.75 8.71 -10.17
C PRO A 79 -0.17 8.25 -8.84
N SER A 80 0.02 6.97 -8.71
CA SER A 80 0.57 6.42 -7.47
C SER A 80 1.30 5.12 -7.75
N GLY A 81 2.09 4.70 -6.81
CA GLY A 81 2.80 3.43 -6.93
C GLY A 81 3.47 3.03 -5.65
N LYS A 82 3.86 1.78 -5.57
CA LYS A 82 4.58 1.28 -4.40
C LYS A 82 5.46 0.11 -4.78
N ALA A 83 6.49 -0.10 -4.00
CA ALA A 83 7.39 -1.21 -4.17
C ALA A 83 7.76 -1.76 -2.79
N GLY A 84 7.86 -3.05 -2.69
CA GLY A 84 8.16 -3.67 -1.41
C GLY A 84 9.04 -4.89 -1.52
N LEU A 85 9.61 -5.23 -0.37
CA LEU A 85 10.44 -6.41 -0.20
C LEU A 85 10.01 -7.12 1.06
N GLY A 86 10.06 -8.43 1.00
CA GLY A 86 9.83 -9.25 2.19
C GLY A 86 10.93 -10.28 2.32
N VAL A 87 11.35 -10.56 3.53
CA VAL A 87 12.40 -11.54 3.81
C VAL A 87 11.96 -12.41 4.96
N ALA A 88 12.07 -13.71 4.80
CA ALA A 88 11.82 -14.64 5.88
C ALA A 88 13.09 -14.79 6.71
N LEU A 89 13.00 -14.47 7.97
CA LEU A 89 14.15 -14.57 8.88
C LEU A 89 14.18 -15.93 9.57
N SER A 90 13.04 -16.55 9.68
CA SER A 90 12.92 -17.90 10.22
C SER A 90 11.59 -18.47 9.75
N ASP A 91 11.24 -19.67 10.18
CA ASP A 91 9.97 -20.27 9.79
C ASP A 91 8.78 -19.48 10.31
N SER A 92 8.98 -18.72 11.35
CA SER A 92 7.88 -17.98 11.98
C SER A 92 8.02 -16.49 11.89
N LEU A 93 9.17 -15.97 11.56
CA LEU A 93 9.43 -14.53 11.60
C LEU A 93 9.83 -14.01 10.23
N GLY A 94 9.20 -12.95 9.82
CA GLY A 94 9.54 -12.27 8.58
C GLY A 94 9.68 -10.78 8.79
N ALA A 95 10.42 -10.15 7.93
CA ALA A 95 10.55 -8.70 7.90
C ALA A 95 10.11 -8.20 6.55
N TYR A 96 9.56 -7.00 6.51
CA TYR A 96 9.15 -6.43 5.23
C TYR A 96 9.33 -4.91 5.24
N GLY A 97 9.48 -4.38 4.05
CA GLY A 97 9.56 -2.94 3.88
C GLY A 97 8.86 -2.52 2.59
N GLU A 98 8.31 -1.35 2.59
CA GLU A 98 7.59 -0.83 1.44
C GLU A 98 7.83 0.66 1.32
N VAL A 99 7.99 1.13 0.10
CA VAL A 99 8.02 2.56 -0.18
C VAL A 99 6.89 2.86 -1.14
N SER A 100 6.29 4.00 -1.01
CA SER A 100 5.17 4.39 -1.86
C SER A 100 5.25 5.85 -2.26
N PHE A 101 4.58 6.20 -3.35
CA PHE A 101 4.45 7.59 -3.72
C PHE A 101 3.05 7.84 -4.25
N GLN A 102 2.64 9.06 -4.17
CA GLN A 102 1.35 9.48 -4.68
C GLN A 102 1.53 10.86 -5.26
N GLY A 103 1.22 11.02 -6.51
CA GLY A 103 1.34 12.31 -7.16
C GLY A 103 0.27 13.27 -6.69
N SER A 104 0.36 14.49 -7.11
CA SER A 104 -0.67 15.48 -6.81
C SER A 104 -1.40 15.83 -8.08
N GLY A 105 -2.61 16.26 -7.96
CA GLY A 105 -3.39 16.71 -9.10
C GLY A 105 -3.03 18.12 -9.53
N SER A 106 -2.12 18.77 -8.83
CA SER A 106 -1.75 20.14 -9.12
C SER A 106 -0.25 20.28 -9.09
N ALA A 107 0.29 21.08 -9.97
CA ALA A 107 1.73 21.32 -10.00
C ALA A 107 2.21 22.09 -8.77
N SER A 108 1.32 22.74 -8.08
CA SER A 108 1.70 23.51 -6.90
C SER A 108 1.63 22.70 -5.61
N VAL A 109 1.24 21.43 -5.68
CA VAL A 109 1.15 20.60 -4.50
C VAL A 109 2.21 19.51 -4.58
N ASP A 110 2.92 19.30 -3.49
CA ASP A 110 3.98 18.31 -3.47
C ASP A 110 3.45 16.89 -3.53
N ARG A 111 4.27 16.03 -4.07
CA ARG A 111 3.94 14.61 -4.10
C ARG A 111 4.09 14.04 -2.71
N GLY A 112 3.32 13.04 -2.41
CA GLY A 112 3.42 12.35 -1.16
C GLY A 112 4.28 11.10 -1.27
N TYR A 113 5.08 10.86 -0.26
CA TYR A 113 5.91 9.67 -0.19
C TYR A 113 5.66 8.99 1.14
N GLY A 114 5.74 7.69 1.13
CA GLY A 114 5.52 6.94 2.35
C GLY A 114 6.48 5.77 2.46
N THR A 115 6.75 5.36 3.67
CA THR A 115 7.55 4.18 3.92
C THR A 115 6.86 3.35 4.99
N LYS A 116 7.06 2.05 4.92
CA LYS A 116 6.48 1.15 5.89
C LYS A 116 7.50 0.06 6.14
N VAL A 117 7.77 -0.25 7.39
CA VAL A 117 8.67 -1.34 7.75
C VAL A 117 8.01 -2.09 8.86
N GLY A 118 8.14 -3.37 8.84
CA GLY A 118 7.52 -4.16 9.88
C GLY A 118 8.07 -5.56 10.02
N LEU A 119 7.67 -6.20 11.10
CA LEU A 119 8.00 -7.59 11.36
C LEU A 119 6.70 -8.33 11.48
N LYS A 120 6.69 -9.56 11.01
CA LYS A 120 5.51 -10.40 11.09
C LYS A 120 5.89 -11.71 11.73
N TYR A 121 5.21 -12.07 12.78
CA TYR A 121 5.44 -13.35 13.44
C TYR A 121 4.21 -14.23 13.22
N SER A 122 4.43 -15.45 12.77
CA SER A 122 3.35 -16.38 12.48
C SER A 122 3.44 -17.54 13.45
N PHE A 123 2.32 -17.95 13.97
CA PHE A 123 2.25 -19.04 14.93
C PHE A 123 1.95 -20.36 14.26
#